data_fe675a9127a64e84b87fa45d82a7b612
#
_entry.id   fe675a9127a64e84b87fa45d82a7b612
#
_cell.length_a   1.000
_cell.length_b   1.000
_cell.length_c   1.000
_cell.angle_alpha   90.00
_cell.angle_beta   90.00
_cell.angle_gamma   90.00
#
_symmetry.space_group_name_H-M   'P 1'
#
loop_
_entity.id
_entity.type
_entity.pdbx_description
1 polymer ?
#
loop_
_entity_poly.entity_id
_entity_poly.type
_entity_poly.pdbx_seq_one_letter_code
_entity_poly.pdbx_strand_id
1 'polypeptide(L)' 'MISTRDVRDIIEKGEIIEEYADDLRGPSCLVYGRTREGRVLHAVCAPKSDYLVVVTAYTPSLIEWERDFRTRKREGRSR' A
#
# COMPACT_ATOMS: atom_id res chain seq x y z
N MET A 1 -13.03 3.71 -8.68
CA MET A 1 -13.38 3.30 -7.33
C MET A 1 -12.70 1.99 -6.96
N ILE A 2 -12.28 1.86 -5.73
CA ILE A 2 -11.57 0.67 -5.25
C ILE A 2 -12.56 -0.22 -4.52
N SER A 3 -12.68 -1.46 -4.95
CA SER A 3 -13.62 -2.40 -4.37
C SER A 3 -12.92 -3.30 -3.35
N THR A 4 -13.72 -4.01 -2.56
CA THR A 4 -13.20 -5.00 -1.63
C THR A 4 -12.41 -6.08 -2.37
N ARG A 5 -12.88 -6.47 -3.55
CA ARG A 5 -12.18 -7.47 -4.35
C ARG A 5 -10.81 -6.95 -4.78
N ASP A 6 -10.74 -5.68 -5.17
CA ASP A 6 -9.46 -5.08 -5.56
C ASP A 6 -8.46 -5.15 -4.42
N VAL A 7 -8.91 -4.79 -3.22
CA VAL A 7 -8.03 -4.82 -2.05
C VAL A 7 -7.58 -6.25 -1.76
N ARG A 8 -8.50 -7.20 -1.86
CA ARG A 8 -8.15 -8.59 -1.62
C ARG A 8 -7.09 -9.06 -2.63
N ASP A 9 -7.26 -8.68 -3.90
CA ASP A 9 -6.29 -9.07 -4.91
C ASP A 9 -4.89 -8.63 -4.54
N ILE A 10 -4.73 -7.38 -4.14
CA ILE A 10 -3.38 -6.89 -3.88
C ILE A 10 -2.82 -7.44 -2.58
N ILE A 11 -3.65 -7.73 -1.60
CA ILE A 11 -3.16 -8.30 -0.35
C ILE A 11 -2.68 -9.72 -0.57
N GLU A 12 -3.40 -10.48 -1.38
CA GLU A 12 -3.02 -11.87 -1.61
C GLU A 12 -1.76 -12.03 -2.46
N LYS A 13 -1.57 -11.13 -3.40
CA LYS A 13 -0.49 -11.30 -4.37
C LYS A 13 0.51 -10.18 -4.39
N GLY A 14 0.30 -9.16 -3.58
CA GLY A 14 1.17 -8.01 -3.57
C GLY A 14 2.39 -8.21 -2.70
N GLU A 15 3.11 -7.12 -2.52
CA GLU A 15 4.32 -7.17 -1.70
C GLU A 15 4.36 -5.97 -0.79
N ILE A 16 4.99 -6.13 0.36
CA ILE A 16 5.18 -5.04 1.30
C ILE A 16 6.35 -4.20 0.80
N ILE A 17 6.11 -2.90 0.62
CA ILE A 17 7.16 -2.02 0.13
C ILE A 17 7.62 -1.01 1.18
N GLU A 18 6.85 -0.82 2.25
CA GLU A 18 7.27 0.03 3.37
C GLU A 18 6.71 -0.55 4.66
N GLU A 19 7.43 -0.36 5.74
CA GLU A 19 6.98 -0.80 7.05
C GLU A 19 7.06 0.38 8.01
N TYR A 20 6.05 0.50 8.86
CA TYR A 20 5.94 1.61 9.80
C TYR A 20 5.87 1.03 11.21
N ALA A 21 7.02 0.63 11.73
CA ALA A 21 7.10 -0.04 13.01
C ALA A 21 6.74 0.88 14.17
N ASP A 22 6.91 2.18 13.98
CA ASP A 22 6.72 3.15 15.06
C ASP A 22 5.38 3.87 14.99
N ASP A 23 4.46 3.38 14.21
CA ASP A 23 3.13 3.98 14.14
C ASP A 23 2.49 3.95 15.53
N LEU A 24 1.92 5.07 15.93
CA LEU A 24 1.31 5.19 17.25
C LEU A 24 0.19 4.18 17.48
N ARG A 25 -0.47 3.77 16.41
CA ARG A 25 -1.58 2.83 16.52
C ARG A 25 -1.12 1.38 16.40
N GLY A 26 0.18 1.16 16.44
CA GLY A 26 0.76 -0.16 16.28
C GLY A 26 1.40 -0.29 14.92
N PRO A 27 2.20 -1.33 14.74
CA PRO A 27 2.91 -1.50 13.47
C PRO A 27 1.95 -1.63 12.30
N SER A 28 2.36 -1.07 11.17
CA SER A 28 1.59 -1.18 9.94
C SER A 28 2.57 -1.29 8.77
N CYS A 29 2.04 -1.56 7.59
CA CYS A 29 2.86 -1.71 6.42
C CYS A 29 2.11 -1.22 5.19
N LEU A 30 2.86 -0.93 4.14
CA LEU A 30 2.29 -0.50 2.87
C LEU A 30 2.46 -1.64 1.88
N VAL A 31 1.34 -2.09 1.32
CA VAL A 31 1.33 -3.18 0.36
C VAL A 31 1.10 -2.60 -1.04
N TYR A 32 1.92 -3.04 -1.97
CA TYR A 32 1.79 -2.72 -3.39
C TYR A 32 1.27 -3.94 -4.11
N GLY A 33 0.37 -3.74 -5.05
CA GLY A 33 -0.07 -4.86 -5.87
C GLY A 33 -0.86 -4.39 -7.07
N ARG A 34 -1.21 -5.35 -7.92
CA ARG A 34 -2.04 -5.10 -9.07
C ARG A 34 -3.32 -5.90 -8.95
N THR A 35 -4.42 -5.26 -9.31
CA THR A 35 -5.69 -5.98 -9.36
C THR A 35 -5.66 -6.90 -10.57
N ARG A 36 -6.67 -7.77 -10.66
CA ARG A 36 -6.74 -8.68 -11.81
C ARG A 36 -6.99 -7.93 -13.11
N GLU A 37 -7.45 -6.68 -13.04
CA GLU A 37 -7.54 -5.83 -14.24
C GLU A 37 -6.26 -5.07 -14.51
N GLY A 38 -5.24 -5.27 -13.71
CA GLY A 38 -3.95 -4.62 -13.94
C GLY A 38 -3.78 -3.26 -13.32
N ARG A 39 -4.73 -2.80 -12.50
CA ARG A 39 -4.57 -1.51 -11.83
C ARG A 39 -3.62 -1.63 -10.65
N VAL A 40 -2.74 -0.66 -10.53
CA VAL A 40 -1.83 -0.60 -9.39
C VAL A 40 -2.53 0.06 -8.21
N LEU A 41 -2.45 -0.60 -7.06
CA LEU A 41 -3.02 -0.06 -5.83
C LEU A 41 -2.01 -0.17 -4.71
N HIS A 42 -2.13 0.72 -3.75
CA HIS A 42 -1.44 0.65 -2.48
C HIS A 42 -2.46 0.49 -1.38
N ALA A 43 -2.13 -0.29 -0.36
CA ALA A 43 -2.99 -0.44 0.81
C ALA A 43 -2.14 -0.39 2.06
N VAL A 44 -2.58 0.40 3.04
CA VAL A 44 -1.95 0.42 4.35
C VAL A 44 -2.65 -0.61 5.21
N CYS A 45 -1.89 -1.54 5.75
CA CYS A 45 -2.43 -2.65 6.51
C CYS A 45 -1.78 -2.73 7.88
N ALA A 46 -2.57 -3.10 8.87
CA ALA A 46 -2.07 -3.27 10.23
C ALA A 46 -2.34 -4.71 10.66
N PRO A 47 -1.30 -5.57 10.72
CA PRO A 47 -1.50 -6.95 11.12
C PRO A 47 -1.82 -7.05 12.60
N LYS A 48 -2.79 -7.88 12.93
CA LYS A 48 -3.14 -8.22 14.31
C LYS A 48 -2.88 -9.71 14.50
N SER A 49 -3.14 -10.21 15.70
CA SER A 49 -2.82 -11.60 15.97
C SER A 49 -3.60 -12.57 15.10
N ASP A 50 -4.87 -12.27 14.84
CA ASP A 50 -5.72 -13.21 14.12
C ASP A 50 -6.27 -12.66 12.82
N TYR A 51 -6.00 -11.39 12.49
CA TYR A 51 -6.61 -10.78 11.33
C TYR A 51 -5.77 -9.60 10.86
N LEU A 52 -6.10 -9.08 9.70
CA LEU A 52 -5.42 -7.96 9.11
C LEU A 52 -6.42 -6.82 8.96
N VAL A 53 -6.06 -5.65 9.48
CA VAL A 53 -6.89 -4.47 9.31
C VAL A 53 -6.40 -3.69 8.10
N VAL A 54 -7.28 -3.42 7.14
CA VAL A 54 -6.94 -2.55 6.04
C VAL A 54 -7.31 -1.14 6.45
N VAL A 55 -6.30 -0.32 6.68
CA VAL A 55 -6.52 1.03 7.15
C VAL A 55 -7.02 1.92 6.02
N THR A 56 -6.39 1.81 4.86
CA THR A 56 -6.81 2.58 3.70
C THR A 56 -6.22 1.94 2.45
N ALA A 57 -6.82 2.27 1.32
CA ALA A 57 -6.30 1.82 0.03
C ALA A 57 -6.49 2.95 -0.97
N TYR A 58 -5.54 3.09 -1.90
CA TYR A 58 -5.58 4.19 -2.84
C TYR A 58 -4.79 3.85 -4.10
N THR A 59 -5.03 4.64 -5.15
CA THR A 59 -4.24 4.56 -6.36
C THR A 59 -3.03 5.47 -6.17
N PRO A 60 -1.81 4.93 -6.24
CA PRO A 60 -0.63 5.78 -6.03
C PRO A 60 -0.45 6.77 -7.17
N SER A 61 0.15 7.89 -6.83
CA SER A 61 0.35 9.01 -7.75
C SER A 61 1.81 9.09 -8.17
N LEU A 62 2.05 9.45 -9.41
CA LEU A 62 3.41 9.66 -9.89
C LEU A 62 4.04 10.92 -9.31
N ILE A 63 3.26 11.73 -8.61
CA ILE A 63 3.83 12.86 -7.89
C ILE A 63 4.71 12.37 -6.74
N GLU A 64 4.27 11.31 -6.07
CA GLU A 64 4.98 10.81 -4.89
C GLU A 64 5.79 9.55 -5.14
N TRP A 65 5.49 8.85 -6.23
CA TRP A 65 6.11 7.56 -6.50
C TRP A 65 6.77 7.55 -7.86
N GLU A 66 7.84 6.77 -8.00
CA GLU A 66 8.45 6.54 -9.29
C GLU A 66 7.51 5.68 -10.14
N ARG A 67 7.89 5.45 -11.37
CA ARG A 67 7.01 4.72 -12.29
C ARG A 67 6.73 3.30 -11.87
N ASP A 68 7.60 2.71 -11.07
CA ASP A 68 7.37 1.36 -10.58
C ASP A 68 6.34 1.33 -9.46
N PHE A 69 5.95 2.49 -8.93
CA PHE A 69 5.01 2.64 -7.83
C PHE A 69 5.45 1.88 -6.57
N ARG A 70 6.73 1.56 -6.49
CA ARG A 70 7.31 0.93 -5.31
C ARG A 70 8.36 1.80 -4.67
N THR A 71 8.93 2.72 -5.42
CA THR A 71 10.00 3.57 -4.95
C THR A 71 9.46 4.97 -4.77
N ARG A 72 9.60 5.49 -3.55
CA ARG A 72 9.11 6.83 -3.27
C ARG A 72 10.06 7.85 -3.85
N LYS A 73 9.51 8.89 -4.45
CA LYS A 73 10.34 9.94 -5.04
C LYS A 73 11.02 10.74 -3.96
N ARG A 74 12.31 10.94 -4.13
CA ARG A 74 13.07 11.65 -3.11
C ARG A 74 12.86 13.14 -3.20
N GLU A 75 12.75 13.65 -4.40
CA GLU A 75 12.53 15.08 -4.55
C GLU A 75 11.25 15.53 -3.96
N GLY A 76 10.27 14.66 -3.90
CA GLY A 76 9.00 15.03 -3.33
C GLY A 76 9.12 15.48 -1.91
N ARG A 77 10.26 15.20 -1.29
CA ARG A 77 10.46 15.53 0.10
C ARG A 77 11.57 16.49 0.34
N SER A 78 12.11 17.02 -0.69
CA SER A 78 13.28 17.87 -0.55
C SER A 78 12.88 19.29 -0.20
N ARG A 79 11.95 19.47 0.50
CA ARG A 79 11.53 20.79 0.89
C ARG A 79 11.88 21.07 2.27
#